data_cdfd0335cc285d606db3f74f7320b585
#
_entry.id   cdfd0335cc285d606db3f74f7320b585
#
_cell.length_a   1.000
_cell.length_b   1.000
_cell.length_c   1.000
_cell.angle_alpha   90.00
_cell.angle_beta   90.00
_cell.angle_gamma   90.00
#
_symmetry.space_group_name_H-M   'P 1'
#
loop_
_entity.id
_entity.type
_entity.pdbx_description
1 polymer ?
#
loop_
_entity_poly.entity_id
_entity_poly.type
_entity_poly.pdbx_seq_one_letter_code
_entity_poly.pdbx_strand_id
1 'polypeptide(L)'
;MAQYKFLLWLLSWYLQTDVFEFEWDKGNSTKSFKKHGVTQEEVESVFSLKLAVPVGKQVAPVVNEKRYGILGPSVNGQILSIAFSLRDGRVRPISGRPASRKERKTYADLRKEIENV
;
A
#
# COMPACT_ATOMS: atom_id res chain seq x y z
N MET A 1 20.48 2.22 -5.94
CA MET A 1 20.16 0.91 -6.52
C MET A 1 19.50 -0.04 -5.55
N ALA A 2 19.79 0.05 -4.24
CA ALA A 2 19.06 -0.73 -3.24
C ALA A 2 17.56 -0.42 -3.27
N GLN A 3 17.20 0.82 -3.52
CA GLN A 3 15.82 1.24 -3.60
C GLN A 3 15.08 0.61 -4.79
N TYR A 4 15.77 0.48 -5.92
CA TYR A 4 15.19 -0.16 -7.10
C TYR A 4 14.92 -1.65 -6.86
N LYS A 5 15.88 -2.35 -6.25
CA LYS A 5 15.70 -3.76 -5.90
C LYS A 5 14.55 -3.97 -4.93
N PHE A 6 14.41 -3.06 -3.96
CA PHE A 6 13.33 -3.11 -3.00
C PHE A 6 11.97 -2.97 -3.70
N LEU A 7 11.84 -2.04 -4.62
CA LEU A 7 10.59 -1.84 -5.35
C LEU A 7 10.23 -3.06 -6.19
N LEU A 8 11.21 -3.66 -6.86
CA LEU A 8 10.98 -4.87 -7.66
C LEU A 8 10.56 -6.03 -6.77
N TRP A 9 11.20 -6.18 -5.62
CA TRP A 9 10.84 -7.23 -4.67
C TRP A 9 9.40 -7.05 -4.18
N LEU A 10 9.06 -5.85 -3.78
CA LEU A 10 7.73 -5.55 -3.26
C LEU A 10 6.65 -5.78 -4.32
N LEU A 11 6.91 -5.33 -5.54
CA LEU A 11 5.98 -5.54 -6.64
C LEU A 11 5.82 -7.03 -6.95
N SER A 12 6.91 -7.77 -6.98
CA SER A 12 6.87 -9.21 -7.23
C SER A 12 6.06 -9.93 -6.17
N TRP A 13 6.30 -9.61 -4.89
CA TRP A 13 5.51 -10.18 -3.80
C TRP A 13 4.03 -9.88 -3.98
N TYR A 14 3.70 -8.63 -4.26
CA TYR A 14 2.31 -8.19 -4.41
C TYR A 14 1.61 -8.93 -5.56
N LEU A 15 2.28 -9.06 -6.69
CA LEU A 15 1.67 -9.69 -7.87
C LEU A 15 1.56 -11.21 -7.73
N GLN A 16 2.46 -11.84 -6.99
CA GLN A 16 2.47 -13.29 -6.83
C GLN A 16 1.56 -13.78 -5.71
N THR A 17 1.18 -12.93 -4.80
CA THR A 17 0.33 -13.31 -3.67
C THR A 17 -1.12 -13.40 -4.13
N ASP A 18 -1.71 -14.59 -4.03
CA ASP A 18 -3.08 -14.80 -4.47
C ASP A 18 -4.11 -14.34 -3.45
N VAL A 19 -3.84 -14.58 -2.17
CA VAL A 19 -4.74 -14.22 -1.08
C VAL A 19 -3.94 -13.47 -0.04
N PHE A 20 -4.41 -12.27 0.28
CA PHE A 20 -3.77 -11.45 1.32
C PHE A 20 -4.47 -11.69 2.65
N GLU A 21 -3.68 -11.96 3.69
CA GLU A 21 -4.18 -12.02 5.05
C GLU A 21 -3.84 -10.71 5.75
N PHE A 22 -4.78 -10.19 6.51
CA PHE A 22 -4.64 -8.89 7.15
C PHE A 22 -4.64 -9.04 8.66
N GLU A 23 -3.82 -8.23 9.32
CA GLU A 23 -3.79 -8.17 10.77
C GLU A 23 -4.38 -6.84 11.21
N TRP A 24 -5.55 -6.90 11.82
CA TRP A 24 -6.24 -5.75 12.39
C TRP A 24 -6.36 -5.91 13.90
N ASP A 25 -6.05 -4.86 14.64
CA ASP A 25 -6.23 -4.85 16.09
C ASP A 25 -6.62 -3.44 16.54
N LYS A 26 -6.67 -3.22 17.84
CA LYS A 26 -7.05 -1.91 18.39
C LYS A 26 -6.08 -0.80 17.98
N GLY A 27 -4.84 -1.15 17.68
CA GLY A 27 -3.82 -0.18 17.32
C GLY A 27 -4.00 0.39 15.91
N ASN A 28 -4.66 -0.34 15.01
CA ASN A 28 -4.77 0.10 13.62
C ASN A 28 -6.19 0.08 13.04
N SER A 29 -7.14 -0.56 13.69
CA SER A 29 -8.45 -0.83 13.07
C SER A 29 -9.33 0.41 12.85
N THR A 30 -9.21 1.43 13.69
CA THR A 30 -10.06 2.61 13.59
C THR A 30 -9.32 3.86 13.14
N LYS A 31 -8.01 3.80 13.07
CA LYS A 31 -7.17 4.99 12.84
C LYS A 31 -7.48 5.70 11.52
N SER A 32 -7.50 4.95 10.42
CA SER A 32 -7.75 5.52 9.09
C SER A 32 -9.17 6.01 8.95
N PHE A 33 -10.12 5.24 9.45
CA PHE A 33 -11.53 5.63 9.39
C PHE A 33 -11.77 6.96 10.10
N LYS A 34 -11.26 7.11 11.31
CA LYS A 34 -11.45 8.35 12.08
C LYS A 34 -10.79 9.56 11.43
N LYS A 35 -9.58 9.38 10.92
CA LYS A 35 -8.82 10.51 10.35
C LYS A 35 -9.20 10.85 8.93
N HIS A 36 -9.49 9.86 8.11
CA HIS A 36 -9.54 10.05 6.66
C HIS A 36 -10.81 9.50 6.02
N GLY A 37 -11.70 8.94 6.81
CA GLY A 37 -12.93 8.33 6.27
C GLY A 37 -12.68 7.10 5.42
N VAL A 38 -11.58 6.40 5.64
CA VAL A 38 -11.22 5.20 4.89
C VAL A 38 -11.53 3.97 5.72
N THR A 39 -12.31 3.05 5.17
CA THR A 39 -12.71 1.83 5.88
C THR A 39 -11.67 0.73 5.72
N GLN A 40 -11.75 -0.29 6.60
CA GLN A 40 -10.90 -1.47 6.47
C GLN A 40 -11.12 -2.16 5.14
N GLU A 41 -12.38 -2.27 4.70
CA GLU A 41 -12.71 -2.90 3.42
C GLU A 41 -12.05 -2.18 2.25
N GLU A 42 -12.05 -0.85 2.27
CA GLU A 42 -11.38 -0.08 1.23
C GLU A 42 -9.88 -0.34 1.21
N VAL A 43 -9.24 -0.37 2.39
CA VAL A 43 -7.81 -0.66 2.48
C VAL A 43 -7.52 -2.06 1.93
N GLU A 44 -8.28 -3.06 2.35
CA GLU A 44 -8.08 -4.43 1.88
C GLU A 44 -8.29 -4.54 0.37
N SER A 45 -9.24 -3.80 -0.18
CA SER A 45 -9.54 -3.85 -1.61
C SER A 45 -8.37 -3.37 -2.46
N VAL A 46 -7.57 -2.44 -1.97
CA VAL A 46 -6.38 -1.97 -2.70
C VAL A 46 -5.41 -3.13 -2.95
N PHE A 47 -5.28 -4.03 -1.99
CA PHE A 47 -4.45 -5.23 -2.18
C PHE A 47 -5.12 -6.23 -3.11
N SER A 48 -6.40 -6.50 -2.89
CA SER A 48 -7.13 -7.55 -3.62
C SER A 48 -7.31 -7.24 -5.10
N LEU A 49 -7.48 -5.98 -5.45
CA LEU A 49 -7.66 -5.57 -6.86
C LEU A 49 -6.39 -5.70 -7.69
N LYS A 50 -5.24 -5.75 -7.05
CA LYS A 50 -3.95 -5.94 -7.72
C LYS A 50 -3.62 -4.85 -8.74
N LEU A 51 -4.10 -3.64 -8.51
CA LEU A 51 -3.83 -2.49 -9.35
C LEU A 51 -2.90 -1.47 -8.70
N ALA A 52 -2.47 -1.71 -7.47
CA ALA A 52 -1.61 -0.79 -6.74
C ALA A 52 -0.17 -0.89 -7.22
N VAL A 53 0.57 0.19 -7.02
CA VAL A 53 2.01 0.23 -7.30
C VAL A 53 2.76 0.50 -6.01
N PRO A 54 3.90 -0.15 -5.80
CA PRO A 54 4.71 0.14 -4.62
C PRO A 54 5.37 1.51 -4.75
N VAL A 55 5.46 2.21 -3.63
CA VAL A 55 6.17 3.48 -3.58
C VAL A 55 7.33 3.32 -2.61
N GLY A 56 8.51 3.66 -3.11
CA GLY A 56 9.73 3.22 -2.50
C GLY A 56 10.28 4.07 -1.41
N LYS A 57 9.56 5.06 -0.96
CA LYS A 57 10.17 5.88 0.06
C LYS A 57 9.63 5.52 1.42
N GLN A 58 10.35 4.64 2.05
CA GLN A 58 10.20 4.50 3.46
C GLN A 58 10.79 5.74 4.12
N VAL A 59 9.94 6.63 4.56
CA VAL A 59 10.38 7.70 5.43
C VAL A 59 10.53 7.07 6.80
N ALA A 60 11.67 6.47 7.01
CA ALA A 60 11.87 5.78 8.24
C ALA A 60 12.39 6.69 9.29
N PRO A 61 11.67 6.88 10.34
CA PRO A 61 12.34 7.00 11.60
C PRO A 61 12.80 5.61 12.03
N VAL A 62 13.64 5.58 12.99
CA VAL A 62 14.19 4.38 13.58
C VAL A 62 13.05 3.54 14.13
N VAL A 63 12.50 2.66 13.31
CA VAL A 63 11.54 1.66 13.77
C VAL A 63 12.15 0.30 13.52
N ASN A 64 11.93 -0.60 14.44
CA ASN A 64 12.43 -1.97 14.34
C ASN A 64 11.69 -2.77 13.28
N GLU A 65 10.60 -2.25 12.76
CA GLU A 65 9.75 -2.93 11.81
C GLU A 65 9.79 -2.19 10.47
N LYS A 66 10.05 -2.92 9.40
CA LYS A 66 10.06 -2.34 8.06
C LYS A 66 8.65 -1.95 7.65
N ARG A 67 8.52 -0.76 7.12
CA ARG A 67 7.25 -0.25 6.60
C ARG A 67 7.33 -0.10 5.10
N TYR A 68 6.24 -0.42 4.45
CA TYR A 68 6.12 -0.38 3.00
C TYR A 68 4.98 0.57 2.63
N GLY A 69 5.02 1.07 1.42
CA GLY A 69 3.95 1.93 0.92
C GLY A 69 3.46 1.48 -0.44
N ILE A 70 2.15 1.61 -0.66
CA ILE A 70 1.56 1.40 -1.98
C ILE A 70 0.55 2.50 -2.27
N LEU A 71 0.37 2.75 -3.56
CA LEU A 71 -0.67 3.63 -4.08
C LEU A 71 -1.56 2.81 -5.01
N GLY A 72 -2.85 2.88 -4.82
CA GLY A 72 -3.74 2.16 -5.72
C GLY A 72 -5.21 2.45 -5.44
N PRO A 73 -6.08 2.07 -6.40
CA PRO A 73 -7.50 2.31 -6.24
C PRO A 73 -8.13 1.34 -5.26
N SER A 74 -9.07 1.86 -4.49
CA SER A 74 -9.96 1.04 -3.67
C SER A 74 -11.14 0.56 -4.53
N VAL A 75 -11.98 -0.25 -3.92
CA VAL A 75 -13.21 -0.73 -4.57
C VAL A 75 -14.12 0.42 -5.01
N ASN A 76 -13.99 1.58 -4.38
CA ASN A 76 -14.75 2.77 -4.75
C ASN A 76 -14.09 3.59 -5.86
N GLY A 77 -12.95 3.16 -6.37
CA GLY A 77 -12.22 3.88 -7.41
C GLY A 77 -11.33 5.01 -6.90
N GLN A 78 -11.35 5.27 -5.62
CA GLN A 78 -10.51 6.31 -5.03
C GLN A 78 -9.08 5.80 -4.86
N ILE A 79 -8.10 6.57 -5.30
CA ILE A 79 -6.69 6.20 -5.09
C ILE A 79 -6.31 6.46 -3.64
N LEU A 80 -5.83 5.43 -2.98
CA LEU A 80 -5.40 5.50 -1.59
C LEU A 80 -3.88 5.34 -1.49
N SER A 81 -3.32 6.02 -0.50
CA SER A 81 -1.94 5.84 -0.09
C SER A 81 -1.95 5.04 1.21
N ILE A 82 -1.35 3.87 1.17
CA ILE A 82 -1.38 2.94 2.30
C ILE A 82 0.04 2.65 2.76
N ALA A 83 0.26 2.80 4.05
CA ALA A 83 1.48 2.35 4.71
C ALA A 83 1.15 1.06 5.47
N PHE A 84 2.01 0.08 5.35
CA PHE A 84 1.80 -1.21 6.00
C PHE A 84 3.12 -1.87 6.34
N SER A 85 3.06 -2.87 7.20
CA SER A 85 4.18 -3.75 7.46
C SER A 85 3.76 -5.19 7.19
N LEU A 86 4.74 -6.07 7.10
CA LEU A 86 4.49 -7.51 6.93
C LEU A 86 4.95 -8.24 8.18
N ARG A 87 4.05 -9.02 8.75
CA ARG A 87 4.33 -9.87 9.92
C ARG A 87 3.91 -11.29 9.60
N ASP A 88 4.89 -12.18 9.54
CA ASP A 88 4.61 -13.60 9.24
C ASP A 88 3.79 -13.78 7.96
N GLY A 89 4.08 -12.97 6.95
CA GLY A 89 3.36 -13.01 5.67
C GLY A 89 2.02 -12.31 5.68
N ARG A 90 1.60 -11.74 6.80
CA ARG A 90 0.35 -11.01 6.90
C ARG A 90 0.58 -9.51 6.72
N VAL A 91 -0.37 -8.87 6.07
CA VAL A 91 -0.35 -7.42 5.89
C VAL A 91 -0.91 -6.76 7.15
N ARG A 92 -0.10 -5.94 7.80
CA ARG A 92 -0.56 -5.12 8.90
C ARG A 92 -0.66 -3.66 8.43
N PRO A 93 -1.86 -3.20 8.07
CA PRO A 93 -2.02 -1.80 7.67
C PRO A 93 -1.69 -0.87 8.84
N ILE A 94 -0.93 0.19 8.55
CA ILE A 94 -0.55 1.17 9.56
C ILE A 94 -1.38 2.43 9.37
N SER A 95 -1.52 2.88 8.12
CA SER A 95 -2.36 4.03 7.80
C SER A 95 -2.87 3.91 6.38
N GLY A 96 -4.01 4.50 6.13
CA GLY A 96 -4.58 4.62 4.80
C GLY A 96 -5.26 5.96 4.68
N ARG A 97 -5.01 6.66 3.59
CA ARG A 97 -5.60 7.95 3.35
C ARG A 97 -5.79 8.16 1.86
N PRO A 98 -6.67 9.07 1.47
CA PRO A 98 -6.75 9.45 0.06
C PRO A 98 -5.41 9.97 -0.42
N ALA A 99 -5.02 9.58 -1.63
CA ALA A 99 -3.78 10.04 -2.22
C ALA A 99 -3.87 11.53 -2.53
N SER A 100 -2.75 12.23 -2.34
CA SER A 100 -2.65 13.61 -2.74
C SER A 100 -2.65 13.72 -4.28
N ARG A 101 -2.81 14.94 -4.77
CA ARG A 101 -2.75 15.20 -6.21
C ARG A 101 -1.42 14.73 -6.81
N LYS A 102 -0.33 15.01 -6.11
CA LYS A 102 1.01 14.59 -6.54
C LYS A 102 1.13 13.06 -6.56
N GLU A 103 0.58 12.42 -5.56
CA GLU A 103 0.62 10.96 -5.47
C GLU A 103 -0.22 10.31 -6.57
N ARG A 104 -1.38 10.87 -6.89
CA ARG A 104 -2.20 10.36 -7.99
C ARG A 104 -1.47 10.45 -9.32
N LYS A 105 -0.71 11.52 -9.54
CA LYS A 105 0.12 11.63 -10.74
C LYS A 105 1.22 10.59 -10.75
N THR A 106 1.88 10.40 -9.61
CA THR A 106 2.91 9.37 -9.47
C THR A 106 2.34 7.99 -9.78
N TYR A 107 1.15 7.70 -9.27
CA TYR A 107 0.47 6.44 -9.53
C TYR A 107 0.23 6.25 -11.03
N ALA A 108 -0.31 7.26 -11.71
CA ALA A 108 -0.60 7.16 -13.14
C ALA A 108 0.67 6.92 -13.95
N ASP A 109 1.76 7.61 -13.62
CA ASP A 109 3.03 7.46 -14.32
C ASP A 109 3.61 6.05 -14.12
N LEU A 110 3.57 5.55 -12.90
CA LEU A 110 4.08 4.21 -12.59
C LEU A 110 3.24 3.11 -13.23
N ARG A 111 1.93 3.29 -13.30
CA ARG A 111 1.07 2.32 -13.99
C ARG A 111 1.41 2.22 -15.46
N LYS A 112 1.68 3.34 -16.11
CA LYS A 112 2.09 3.34 -17.51
C LYS A 112 3.38 2.56 -17.72
N GLU A 113 4.35 2.73 -16.82
CA GLU A 113 5.60 2.00 -16.92
C GLU A 113 5.41 0.50 -16.76
N ILE A 114 4.56 0.09 -15.82
CA ILE A 114 4.27 -1.32 -15.59
C ILE A 114 3.56 -1.92 -16.81
N GLU A 115 2.60 -1.22 -17.38
CA GLU A 115 1.82 -1.70 -18.50
C GLU A 115 2.64 -1.79 -19.81
N ASN A 116 3.72 -1.04 -19.89
CA ASN A 116 4.59 -1.02 -21.07
C ASN A 116 5.72 -2.05 -21.02
N VAL A 117 5.80 -2.85 -20.00
CA VAL A 117 6.85 -3.86 -19.84
C VAL A 117 6.49 -5.16 -20.56
#